data_f293737170d480906a372d4dda5ad6b3
#
_entry.id   f293737170d480906a372d4dda5ad6b3
#
_cell.length_a   1.000
_cell.length_b   1.000
_cell.length_c   1.000
_cell.angle_alpha   90.00
_cell.angle_beta   90.00
_cell.angle_gamma   90.00
#
_symmetry.space_group_name_H-M   'P 1'
#
loop_
_entity.id
_entity.type
_entity.pdbx_description
1 polymer ?
#
loop_
_entity_poly.entity_id
_entity_poly.type
_entity_poly.pdbx_seq_one_letter_code
_entity_poly.pdbx_strand_id
1 'polypeptide(L)'
;MPTTVTLAPKTTIRTYSFDPGKTGKSVLCLEVGQDRFQLLVRDTGGQASCLEDYRFSSLSTDQSLLGVLPDVFRNHEILLAGPWQEIRIGINSASFTLIPEPLFRKEYAASYLALMRGSLLPPHEFAQVYAHKADGFLSVFNLEHPLFNYFSEMYPLQPLVFVHQTSALIQATADLDRRSLTAGSIYLYFEDEFVTVLYWKGHQLRYCNRFGYKNVQDLAYYILYVLDEQSLAAGAVPISLFGEITPFSEAYSELSRFLPSLSFGTVPAGLTLAPEFSDLPDHRYLSLYGLGLLNE
;
A
#
# COMPACT_ATOMS: atom_id res chain seq x y z
N MET A 1 30.80 0.20 -21.58
CA MET A 1 30.64 0.66 -20.20
C MET A 1 29.14 0.70 -19.93
N PRO A 2 28.60 0.09 -18.90
CA PRO A 2 27.19 0.25 -18.60
C PRO A 2 26.93 1.71 -18.25
N THR A 3 26.02 2.34 -18.96
CA THR A 3 25.55 3.69 -18.71
C THR A 3 24.89 3.65 -17.33
N THR A 4 25.49 4.28 -16.34
CA THR A 4 24.91 4.41 -15.01
C THR A 4 23.69 5.33 -15.17
N VAL A 5 22.52 4.76 -15.29
CA VAL A 5 21.26 5.53 -15.26
C VAL A 5 21.09 5.99 -13.82
N THR A 6 21.30 7.26 -13.58
CA THR A 6 20.91 7.86 -12.30
C THR A 6 19.39 7.89 -12.28
N LEU A 7 18.77 6.99 -11.55
CA LEU A 7 17.34 6.90 -11.40
C LEU A 7 16.88 8.04 -10.47
N ALA A 8 16.28 9.08 -11.05
CA ALA A 8 15.70 10.16 -10.27
C ALA A 8 14.25 9.83 -9.91
N PRO A 9 13.78 10.16 -8.70
CA PRO A 9 12.38 10.01 -8.34
C PRO A 9 11.50 10.94 -9.18
N LYS A 10 10.29 10.48 -9.52
CA LYS A 10 9.27 11.27 -10.20
C LYS A 10 8.73 12.40 -9.29
N THR A 11 8.68 12.12 -8.00
CA THR A 11 8.24 13.05 -6.96
C THR A 11 9.23 12.99 -5.82
N THR A 12 9.66 14.15 -5.36
CA THR A 12 10.51 14.29 -4.15
C THR A 12 9.96 15.42 -3.32
N ILE A 13 9.65 15.12 -2.06
CA ILE A 13 9.29 16.11 -1.05
C ILE A 13 10.13 15.85 0.17
N ARG A 14 10.69 16.92 0.71
CA ARG A 14 11.50 16.88 1.94
C ARG A 14 11.24 18.15 2.73
N THR A 15 10.92 18.00 4.00
CA THR A 15 10.75 19.16 4.89
C THR A 15 12.09 19.78 5.23
N TYR A 16 12.11 21.09 5.45
CA TYR A 16 13.32 21.80 5.87
C TYR A 16 13.87 21.29 7.21
N SER A 17 13.02 20.74 8.06
CA SER A 17 13.38 20.23 9.39
C SER A 17 13.92 18.80 9.37
N PHE A 18 13.83 18.07 8.26
CA PHE A 18 14.28 16.69 8.17
C PHE A 18 15.82 16.62 8.15
N ASP A 19 16.37 15.86 9.07
CA ASP A 19 17.82 15.62 9.21
C ASP A 19 18.10 14.11 9.14
N PRO A 20 18.75 13.61 8.07
CA PRO A 20 19.09 12.19 7.94
C PRO A 20 20.03 11.67 9.05
N GLY A 21 20.73 12.54 9.74
CA GLY A 21 21.55 12.19 10.90
C GLY A 21 20.77 11.95 12.19
N LYS A 22 19.45 12.17 12.20
CA LYS A 22 18.59 12.09 13.40
C LYS A 22 17.37 11.19 13.22
N THR A 23 17.54 10.05 12.57
CA THR A 23 16.47 9.13 12.20
C THR A 23 16.08 8.12 13.28
N GLY A 24 16.84 8.00 14.37
CA GLY A 24 16.69 6.96 15.39
C GLY A 24 15.33 6.89 16.11
N LYS A 25 14.48 7.89 15.93
CA LYS A 25 13.10 7.93 16.43
C LYS A 25 12.06 7.97 15.31
N SER A 26 12.49 7.90 14.07
CA SER A 26 11.61 7.97 12.90
C SER A 26 11.39 6.59 12.32
N VAL A 27 10.24 6.41 11.67
CA VAL A 27 9.89 5.19 10.94
C VAL A 27 10.16 5.43 9.46
N LEU A 28 10.90 4.52 8.84
CA LEU A 28 11.08 4.49 7.39
C LEU A 28 10.03 3.55 6.80
N CYS A 29 9.16 4.07 5.95
CA CYS A 29 8.16 3.31 5.21
C CYS A 29 8.63 3.15 3.77
N LEU A 30 8.70 1.92 3.28
CA LEU A 30 9.08 1.58 1.91
C LEU A 30 7.93 0.82 1.27
N GLU A 31 7.52 1.16 0.07
CA GLU A 31 6.56 0.38 -0.70
C GLU A 31 7.20 -0.13 -1.98
N VAL A 32 7.08 -1.43 -2.22
CA VAL A 32 7.72 -2.18 -3.30
C VAL A 32 6.64 -2.77 -4.20
N GLY A 33 6.53 -2.25 -5.42
CA GLY A 33 5.63 -2.75 -6.48
C GLY A 33 6.41 -3.48 -7.57
N GLN A 34 5.78 -3.72 -8.72
CA GLN A 34 6.43 -4.34 -9.85
C GLN A 34 7.39 -3.38 -10.58
N ASP A 35 6.94 -2.15 -10.81
CA ASP A 35 7.63 -1.08 -11.54
C ASP A 35 7.73 0.22 -10.72
N ARG A 36 7.48 0.13 -9.42
CA ARG A 36 7.43 1.29 -8.54
C ARG A 36 8.08 1.01 -7.20
N PHE A 37 8.87 1.97 -6.75
CA PHE A 37 9.43 2.01 -5.40
C PHE A 37 9.12 3.37 -4.78
N GLN A 38 8.64 3.36 -3.54
CA GLN A 38 8.29 4.58 -2.83
C GLN A 38 8.86 4.56 -1.44
N LEU A 39 9.17 5.75 -0.91
CA LEU A 39 9.55 5.90 0.49
C LEU A 39 8.79 7.06 1.15
N LEU A 40 8.53 6.91 2.43
CA LEU A 40 8.01 7.93 3.33
C LEU A 40 8.79 7.85 4.64
N VAL A 41 9.18 9.00 5.18
CA VAL A 41 9.71 9.08 6.55
C VAL A 41 8.65 9.72 7.43
N ARG A 42 8.30 9.04 8.53
CA ARG A 42 7.38 9.53 9.55
C ARG A 42 8.14 9.75 10.85
N ASP A 43 8.00 10.92 11.43
CA ASP A 43 8.59 11.25 12.74
C ASP A 43 7.75 10.73 13.92
N THR A 44 8.24 10.93 15.14
CA THR A 44 7.56 10.54 16.39
C THR A 44 6.26 11.28 16.64
N GLY A 45 6.11 12.46 16.09
CA GLY A 45 4.88 13.28 16.17
C GLY A 45 3.79 12.82 15.20
N GLY A 46 4.07 11.82 14.35
CA GLY A 46 3.16 11.39 13.30
C GLY A 46 3.21 12.26 12.04
N GLN A 47 4.24 13.12 11.92
CA GLN A 47 4.39 13.97 10.75
C GLN A 47 5.20 13.27 9.65
N ALA A 48 4.71 13.34 8.41
CA ALA A 48 5.48 12.98 7.23
C ALA A 48 6.53 14.06 6.95
N SER A 49 7.80 13.67 6.90
CA SER A 49 8.94 14.60 6.74
C SER A 49 9.67 14.43 5.42
N CYS A 50 9.51 13.29 4.76
CA CYS A 50 10.06 13.04 3.43
C CYS A 50 9.18 12.06 2.65
N LEU A 51 9.05 12.27 1.33
CA LEU A 51 8.40 11.35 0.41
C LEU A 51 9.16 11.34 -0.91
N GLU A 52 9.45 10.15 -1.42
CA GLU A 52 9.96 9.97 -2.79
C GLU A 52 9.19 8.85 -3.50
N ASP A 53 8.98 9.05 -4.81
CA ASP A 53 8.24 8.13 -5.68
C ASP A 53 9.05 7.85 -6.94
N TYR A 54 9.53 6.62 -7.09
CA TYR A 54 10.29 6.13 -8.24
C TYR A 54 9.38 5.28 -9.13
N ARG A 55 9.39 5.55 -10.43
CA ARG A 55 8.73 4.72 -11.44
C ARG A 55 9.73 4.25 -12.48
N PHE A 56 9.67 2.99 -12.81
CA PHE A 56 10.59 2.29 -13.70
C PHE A 56 9.87 1.87 -14.99
N SER A 57 9.42 2.85 -15.77
CA SER A 57 8.57 2.69 -16.97
C SER A 57 9.18 1.87 -18.13
N SER A 58 10.34 1.28 -17.96
CA SER A 58 11.06 0.49 -18.97
C SER A 58 11.76 -0.74 -18.41
N LEU A 59 11.22 -1.32 -17.33
CA LEU A 59 11.69 -2.66 -16.94
C LEU A 59 11.33 -3.60 -18.10
N SER A 60 12.37 -4.05 -18.84
CA SER A 60 12.17 -5.12 -19.83
C SER A 60 11.61 -6.36 -19.10
N THR A 61 10.93 -7.24 -19.84
CA THR A 61 10.38 -8.51 -19.30
C THR A 61 11.39 -9.34 -18.50
N ASP A 62 12.68 -9.09 -18.68
CA ASP A 62 13.77 -9.78 -18.00
C ASP A 62 14.35 -9.00 -16.79
N GLN A 63 13.90 -7.76 -16.55
CA GLN A 63 14.37 -6.93 -15.44
C GLN A 63 13.28 -6.87 -14.35
N SER A 64 13.58 -7.39 -13.17
CA SER A 64 12.76 -7.20 -11.98
C SER A 64 13.14 -5.90 -11.25
N LEU A 65 12.24 -5.37 -10.44
CA LEU A 65 12.53 -4.24 -9.55
C LEU A 65 13.77 -4.51 -8.69
N LEU A 66 13.95 -5.74 -8.21
CA LEU A 66 15.10 -6.15 -7.41
C LEU A 66 16.45 -5.87 -8.12
N GLY A 67 16.48 -5.96 -9.46
CA GLY A 67 17.68 -5.62 -10.23
C GLY A 67 18.01 -4.14 -10.28
N VAL A 68 17.03 -3.27 -10.00
CA VAL A 68 17.15 -1.80 -10.04
C VAL A 68 17.34 -1.19 -8.66
N LEU A 69 16.84 -1.85 -7.60
CA LEU A 69 16.97 -1.37 -6.23
C LEU A 69 18.40 -1.00 -5.82
N PRO A 70 19.44 -1.77 -6.14
CA PRO A 70 20.82 -1.40 -5.81
C PRO A 70 21.25 -0.06 -6.40
N ASP A 71 20.73 0.31 -7.57
CA ASP A 71 21.03 1.61 -8.19
C ASP A 71 20.28 2.75 -7.49
N VAL A 72 19.04 2.52 -7.04
CA VAL A 72 18.28 3.50 -6.23
C VAL A 72 18.98 3.70 -4.88
N PHE A 73 19.43 2.64 -4.23
CA PHE A 73 20.11 2.70 -2.93
C PHE A 73 21.49 3.31 -3.01
N ARG A 74 22.16 3.29 -4.18
CA ARG A 74 23.53 3.76 -4.34
C ARG A 74 23.64 5.23 -3.96
N ASN A 75 24.38 5.52 -2.88
CA ASN A 75 24.58 6.87 -2.34
C ASN A 75 23.29 7.61 -1.96
N HIS A 76 22.20 6.90 -1.72
CA HIS A 76 20.93 7.52 -1.36
C HIS A 76 20.97 7.97 0.11
N GLU A 77 20.87 9.26 0.33
CA GLU A 77 21.06 9.88 1.65
C GLU A 77 20.06 9.34 2.71
N ILE A 78 18.80 9.12 2.33
CA ILE A 78 17.74 8.68 3.24
C ILE A 78 17.77 7.16 3.42
N LEU A 79 17.84 6.39 2.32
CA LEU A 79 17.82 4.94 2.38
C LEU A 79 19.05 4.35 3.09
N LEU A 80 20.18 5.04 3.05
CA LEU A 80 21.41 4.66 3.76
C LEU A 80 21.56 5.32 5.13
N ALA A 81 20.59 6.17 5.53
CA ALA A 81 20.56 6.74 6.86
C ALA A 81 20.21 5.68 7.92
N GLY A 82 20.43 6.03 9.16
CA GLY A 82 20.08 5.15 10.28
C GLY A 82 20.84 5.52 11.54
N PRO A 83 20.54 4.86 12.66
CA PRO A 83 19.50 3.85 12.82
C PRO A 83 18.09 4.40 12.66
N TRP A 84 17.13 3.55 12.27
CA TRP A 84 15.71 3.84 12.27
C TRP A 84 15.04 3.21 13.50
N GLN A 85 13.96 3.79 14.01
CA GLN A 85 13.14 3.16 15.03
C GLN A 85 12.55 1.84 14.51
N GLU A 86 12.05 1.86 13.29
CA GLU A 86 11.48 0.72 12.59
C GLU A 86 11.50 0.98 11.08
N ILE A 87 11.63 -0.08 10.30
CA ILE A 87 11.51 -0.02 8.83
C ILE A 87 10.32 -0.89 8.43
N ARG A 88 9.33 -0.28 7.82
CA ARG A 88 8.09 -0.91 7.36
C ARG A 88 8.13 -1.07 5.85
N ILE A 89 7.99 -2.30 5.38
CA ILE A 89 8.12 -2.63 3.97
C ILE A 89 6.81 -3.19 3.47
N GLY A 90 6.08 -2.37 2.71
CA GLY A 90 4.86 -2.74 2.01
C GLY A 90 5.19 -3.47 0.72
N ILE A 91 4.69 -4.69 0.58
CA ILE A 91 4.86 -5.52 -0.60
C ILE A 91 3.57 -5.51 -1.41
N ASN A 92 3.66 -5.04 -2.65
CA ASN A 92 2.55 -5.10 -3.59
C ASN A 92 2.67 -6.38 -4.43
N SER A 93 2.45 -7.53 -3.79
CA SER A 93 2.48 -8.82 -4.46
C SER A 93 1.12 -9.23 -5.02
N ALA A 94 1.12 -10.24 -5.91
CA ALA A 94 -0.11 -10.67 -6.57
C ALA A 94 -1.04 -11.48 -5.66
N SER A 95 -0.53 -12.03 -4.56
CA SER A 95 -1.26 -13.01 -3.78
C SER A 95 -1.34 -12.63 -2.31
N PHE A 96 -2.53 -12.43 -1.82
CA PHE A 96 -2.81 -12.26 -0.39
C PHE A 96 -4.17 -12.85 -0.04
N THR A 97 -4.35 -13.19 1.23
CA THR A 97 -5.65 -13.58 1.79
C THR A 97 -5.76 -13.13 3.24
N LEU A 98 -6.97 -12.85 3.69
CA LEU A 98 -7.25 -12.50 5.08
C LEU A 98 -7.88 -13.69 5.77
N ILE A 99 -7.30 -14.13 6.88
CA ILE A 99 -7.76 -15.30 7.64
C ILE A 99 -8.16 -14.84 9.04
N PRO A 100 -9.41 -15.10 9.49
CA PRO A 100 -9.81 -14.84 10.86
C PRO A 100 -8.87 -15.55 11.85
N GLU A 101 -8.45 -14.86 12.91
CA GLU A 101 -7.47 -15.37 13.87
C GLU A 101 -7.82 -16.76 14.44
N PRO A 102 -9.08 -17.08 14.80
CA PRO A 102 -9.44 -18.41 15.30
C PRO A 102 -9.26 -19.54 14.28
N LEU A 103 -9.26 -19.22 12.98
CA LEU A 103 -9.10 -20.19 11.88
C LEU A 103 -7.65 -20.30 11.40
N PHE A 104 -6.78 -19.38 11.80
CA PHE A 104 -5.40 -19.37 11.35
C PHE A 104 -4.58 -20.48 12.02
N ARG A 105 -3.78 -21.17 11.21
CA ARG A 105 -2.76 -22.12 11.66
C ARG A 105 -1.47 -21.83 10.88
N LYS A 106 -0.40 -21.56 11.61
CA LYS A 106 0.88 -21.13 11.04
C LYS A 106 1.45 -22.14 10.04
N GLU A 107 1.31 -23.41 10.34
CA GLU A 107 1.76 -24.53 9.49
C GLU A 107 1.05 -24.60 8.13
N TYR A 108 -0.11 -23.98 8.00
CA TYR A 108 -0.90 -23.94 6.75
C TYR A 108 -0.82 -22.60 6.02
N ALA A 109 0.09 -21.68 6.40
CA ALA A 109 0.18 -20.36 5.78
C ALA A 109 0.34 -20.44 4.25
N ALA A 110 1.24 -21.29 3.74
CA ALA A 110 1.41 -21.52 2.32
C ALA A 110 0.17 -22.15 1.66
N SER A 111 -0.56 -23.01 2.39
CA SER A 111 -1.78 -23.67 1.89
C SER A 111 -2.94 -22.69 1.71
N TYR A 112 -3.08 -21.67 2.58
CA TYR A 112 -4.08 -20.61 2.39
C TYR A 112 -3.84 -19.85 1.08
N LEU A 113 -2.58 -19.51 0.78
CA LEU A 113 -2.23 -18.87 -0.50
C LEU A 113 -2.42 -19.79 -1.69
N ALA A 114 -2.04 -21.08 -1.56
CA ALA A 114 -2.26 -22.06 -2.63
C ALA A 114 -3.75 -22.23 -2.96
N LEU A 115 -4.62 -22.24 -1.96
CA LEU A 115 -6.07 -22.29 -2.15
C LEU A 115 -6.58 -21.05 -2.91
N MET A 116 -6.11 -19.85 -2.54
CA MET A 116 -6.51 -18.60 -3.19
C MET A 116 -6.01 -18.53 -4.64
N ARG A 117 -4.78 -18.97 -4.91
CA ARG A 117 -4.15 -18.95 -6.24
C ARG A 117 -4.62 -20.06 -7.17
N GLY A 118 -5.13 -21.16 -6.63
CA GLY A 118 -5.34 -22.41 -7.36
C GLY A 118 -4.03 -23.15 -7.72
N SER A 119 -2.88 -22.77 -7.13
CA SER A 119 -1.57 -23.38 -7.38
C SER A 119 -0.65 -23.22 -6.17
N LEU A 120 0.33 -24.11 -6.04
CA LEU A 120 1.36 -24.00 -5.00
C LEU A 120 2.22 -22.74 -5.19
N LEU A 121 2.83 -22.29 -4.10
CA LEU A 121 3.83 -21.21 -4.16
C LEU A 121 5.07 -21.71 -4.95
N PRO A 122 5.63 -20.86 -5.83
CA PRO A 122 6.91 -21.14 -6.46
C PRO A 122 8.03 -21.30 -5.41
N PRO A 123 9.11 -22.07 -5.70
CA PRO A 123 10.20 -22.30 -4.74
C PRO A 123 10.95 -21.04 -4.29
N HIS A 124 10.88 -19.95 -5.05
CA HIS A 124 11.52 -18.68 -4.71
C HIS A 124 10.62 -17.77 -3.84
N GLU A 125 9.39 -18.20 -3.57
CA GLU A 125 8.44 -17.49 -2.73
C GLU A 125 8.14 -18.24 -1.42
N PHE A 126 7.76 -17.51 -0.39
CA PHE A 126 7.24 -18.09 0.85
C PHE A 126 6.02 -17.28 1.35
N ALA A 127 5.25 -17.89 2.23
CA ALA A 127 4.11 -17.24 2.86
C ALA A 127 4.58 -16.40 4.06
N GLN A 128 4.43 -15.10 3.95
CA GLN A 128 4.61 -14.14 5.04
C GLN A 128 3.27 -13.85 5.70
N VAL A 129 3.29 -13.55 7.00
CA VAL A 129 2.09 -13.31 7.81
C VAL A 129 2.22 -11.99 8.55
N TYR A 130 1.15 -11.19 8.51
CA TYR A 130 1.01 -9.99 9.33
C TYR A 130 -0.32 -10.03 10.10
N ALA A 131 -0.29 -9.79 11.43
CA ALA A 131 -1.47 -9.85 12.27
C ALA A 131 -2.11 -8.47 12.46
N HIS A 132 -3.38 -8.35 12.10
CA HIS A 132 -4.23 -7.22 12.42
C HIS A 132 -4.88 -7.46 13.79
N LYS A 133 -4.10 -7.27 14.86
CA LYS A 133 -4.50 -7.62 16.24
C LYS A 133 -5.78 -6.93 16.70
N ALA A 134 -5.97 -5.66 16.30
CA ALA A 134 -7.17 -4.89 16.65
C ALA A 134 -8.44 -5.40 15.95
N ASP A 135 -8.28 -6.06 14.80
CA ASP A 135 -9.38 -6.46 13.93
C ASP A 135 -9.65 -7.98 13.97
N GLY A 136 -8.77 -8.75 14.64
CA GLY A 136 -8.94 -10.20 14.88
C GLY A 136 -8.75 -11.07 13.63
N PHE A 137 -7.91 -10.66 12.69
CA PHE A 137 -7.53 -11.45 11.51
C PHE A 137 -6.05 -11.28 11.16
N LEU A 138 -5.56 -12.17 10.31
CA LEU A 138 -4.20 -12.13 9.78
C LEU A 138 -4.23 -11.98 8.26
N SER A 139 -3.30 -11.19 7.74
CA SER A 139 -2.98 -11.15 6.31
C SER A 139 -1.87 -12.16 6.03
N VAL A 140 -2.13 -13.06 5.10
CA VAL A 140 -1.13 -14.02 4.58
C VAL A 140 -0.87 -13.63 3.14
N PHE A 141 0.40 -13.46 2.77
CA PHE A 141 0.79 -13.01 1.43
C PHE A 141 2.10 -13.64 0.98
N ASN A 142 2.34 -13.66 -0.32
CA ASN A 142 3.60 -14.17 -0.84
C ASN A 142 4.70 -13.10 -0.78
N LEU A 143 5.89 -13.53 -0.39
CA LEU A 143 7.10 -12.73 -0.37
C LEU A 143 8.22 -13.52 -1.05
N GLU A 144 8.97 -12.86 -1.92
CA GLU A 144 10.11 -13.46 -2.59
C GLU A 144 11.34 -13.52 -1.68
N HIS A 145 12.00 -14.67 -1.60
CA HIS A 145 13.25 -14.84 -0.85
C HIS A 145 14.32 -13.81 -1.23
N PRO A 146 14.58 -13.52 -2.52
CA PRO A 146 15.59 -12.53 -2.91
C PRO A 146 15.26 -11.13 -2.38
N LEU A 147 13.99 -10.72 -2.41
CA LEU A 147 13.58 -9.41 -1.91
C LEU A 147 13.69 -9.30 -0.39
N PHE A 148 13.27 -10.35 0.33
CA PHE A 148 13.43 -10.44 1.78
C PHE A 148 14.91 -10.36 2.19
N ASN A 149 15.78 -11.13 1.50
CA ASN A 149 17.21 -11.14 1.78
C ASN A 149 17.84 -9.78 1.50
N TYR A 150 17.49 -9.14 0.37
CA TYR A 150 17.99 -7.81 0.02
C TYR A 150 17.77 -6.79 1.15
N PHE A 151 16.55 -6.65 1.66
CA PHE A 151 16.28 -5.70 2.74
C PHE A 151 16.91 -6.12 4.06
N SER A 152 16.97 -7.41 4.36
CA SER A 152 17.63 -7.93 5.57
C SER A 152 19.14 -7.67 5.57
N GLU A 153 19.78 -7.69 4.41
CA GLU A 153 21.21 -7.36 4.22
C GLU A 153 21.45 -5.86 4.23
N MET A 154 20.53 -5.07 3.65
CA MET A 154 20.65 -3.61 3.64
C MET A 154 20.47 -2.98 5.02
N TYR A 155 19.63 -3.59 5.88
CA TYR A 155 19.31 -3.07 7.20
C TYR A 155 19.58 -4.08 8.33
N PRO A 156 20.84 -4.51 8.47
CA PRO A 156 21.18 -5.48 9.51
C PRO A 156 20.92 -4.88 10.89
N LEU A 157 20.41 -5.69 11.80
CA LEU A 157 20.12 -5.32 13.20
C LEU A 157 19.04 -4.24 13.38
N GLN A 158 18.29 -3.89 12.35
CA GLN A 158 17.15 -2.99 12.45
C GLN A 158 15.83 -3.76 12.44
N PRO A 159 14.80 -3.29 13.17
CA PRO A 159 13.47 -3.89 13.11
C PRO A 159 12.87 -3.74 11.71
N LEU A 160 12.62 -4.87 11.03
CA LEU A 160 11.95 -4.90 9.72
C LEU A 160 10.56 -5.50 9.87
N VAL A 161 9.55 -4.78 9.39
CA VAL A 161 8.16 -5.24 9.35
C VAL A 161 7.71 -5.34 7.90
N PHE A 162 7.50 -6.56 7.42
CA PHE A 162 6.98 -6.82 6.08
C PHE A 162 5.46 -6.97 6.14
N VAL A 163 4.75 -6.22 5.33
CA VAL A 163 3.29 -6.28 5.21
C VAL A 163 2.88 -6.29 3.74
N HIS A 164 1.72 -6.84 3.45
CA HIS A 164 1.11 -6.65 2.14
C HIS A 164 0.55 -5.23 2.01
N GLN A 165 0.57 -4.64 0.82
CA GLN A 165 0.00 -3.32 0.55
C GLN A 165 -1.45 -3.18 1.07
N THR A 166 -2.28 -4.24 0.92
CA THR A 166 -3.65 -4.21 1.44
C THR A 166 -3.71 -4.05 2.96
N SER A 167 -2.71 -4.52 3.72
CA SER A 167 -2.65 -4.30 5.17
C SER A 167 -2.42 -2.83 5.51
N ALA A 168 -1.60 -2.14 4.73
CA ALA A 168 -1.42 -0.69 4.85
C ALA A 168 -2.72 0.06 4.49
N LEU A 169 -3.41 -0.35 3.41
CA LEU A 169 -4.70 0.21 3.02
C LEU A 169 -5.78 -0.02 4.09
N ILE A 170 -5.83 -1.21 4.69
CA ILE A 170 -6.75 -1.53 5.80
C ILE A 170 -6.48 -0.59 6.98
N GLN A 171 -5.21 -0.39 7.36
CA GLN A 171 -4.86 0.50 8.46
C GLN A 171 -5.25 1.96 8.19
N ALA A 172 -4.97 2.46 6.99
CA ALA A 172 -5.31 3.84 6.59
C ALA A 172 -6.83 4.05 6.54
N THR A 173 -7.57 3.10 5.94
CA THR A 173 -9.02 3.19 5.84
C THR A 173 -9.73 2.97 7.17
N ALA A 174 -9.16 2.18 8.10
CA ALA A 174 -9.65 2.08 9.47
C ALA A 174 -9.57 3.42 10.21
N ASP A 175 -8.47 4.18 10.02
CA ASP A 175 -8.33 5.51 10.60
C ASP A 175 -9.37 6.50 10.05
N LEU A 176 -9.61 6.46 8.74
CA LEU A 176 -10.64 7.26 8.07
C LEU A 176 -12.06 6.86 8.55
N ASP A 177 -12.35 5.56 8.62
CA ASP A 177 -13.67 5.04 8.99
C ASP A 177 -14.05 5.36 10.44
N ARG A 178 -13.10 5.34 11.38
CA ARG A 178 -13.34 5.73 12.78
C ARG A 178 -13.87 7.15 12.94
N ARG A 179 -13.66 8.02 11.97
CA ARG A 179 -14.15 9.42 11.94
C ARG A 179 -15.36 9.60 11.06
N SER A 180 -15.74 8.58 10.32
CA SER A 180 -16.94 8.61 9.49
C SER A 180 -18.17 8.57 10.37
N LEU A 181 -19.13 9.45 10.09
CA LEU A 181 -20.44 9.49 10.76
C LEU A 181 -21.46 8.58 10.06
N THR A 182 -21.05 7.89 9.00
CA THR A 182 -21.92 7.02 8.20
C THR A 182 -21.92 5.59 8.76
N ALA A 183 -23.02 4.87 8.53
CA ALA A 183 -23.16 3.48 8.97
C ALA A 183 -22.22 2.50 8.21
N GLY A 184 -21.65 2.95 7.09
CA GLY A 184 -20.67 2.21 6.29
C GLY A 184 -20.02 3.11 5.26
N SER A 185 -18.84 2.71 4.78
CA SER A 185 -18.04 3.45 3.78
C SER A 185 -17.29 2.48 2.87
N ILE A 186 -17.19 2.83 1.61
CA ILE A 186 -16.37 2.11 0.63
C ILE A 186 -15.16 2.96 0.27
N TYR A 187 -14.01 2.32 0.20
CA TYR A 187 -12.74 2.91 -0.20
C TYR A 187 -12.20 2.17 -1.41
N LEU A 188 -11.93 2.89 -2.48
CA LEU A 188 -11.38 2.37 -3.73
C LEU A 188 -9.97 2.90 -3.90
N TYR A 189 -8.99 2.00 -3.94
CA TYR A 189 -7.59 2.37 -4.18
C TYR A 189 -7.18 1.89 -5.56
N PHE A 190 -6.83 2.84 -6.42
CA PHE A 190 -6.49 2.63 -7.83
C PHE A 190 -4.99 2.55 -8.05
N GLU A 191 -4.60 1.57 -8.82
CA GLU A 191 -3.29 1.41 -9.41
C GLU A 191 -3.45 1.34 -10.94
N ASP A 192 -2.34 1.24 -11.69
CA ASP A 192 -2.41 1.26 -13.15
C ASP A 192 -3.29 0.11 -13.73
N GLU A 193 -3.22 -1.10 -13.15
CA GLU A 193 -3.94 -2.27 -13.62
C GLU A 193 -4.84 -2.93 -12.56
N PHE A 194 -4.93 -2.33 -11.36
CA PHE A 194 -5.66 -2.91 -10.24
C PHE A 194 -6.50 -1.88 -9.51
N VAL A 195 -7.61 -2.36 -8.96
CA VAL A 195 -8.38 -1.64 -7.96
C VAL A 195 -8.52 -2.50 -6.71
N THR A 196 -8.18 -1.95 -5.55
CA THR A 196 -8.49 -2.56 -4.25
C THR A 196 -9.76 -1.94 -3.70
N VAL A 197 -10.72 -2.80 -3.36
CA VAL A 197 -12.02 -2.42 -2.80
C VAL A 197 -12.04 -2.81 -1.33
N LEU A 198 -12.27 -1.82 -0.46
CA LEU A 198 -12.46 -2.04 0.98
C LEU A 198 -13.86 -1.55 1.38
N TYR A 199 -14.59 -2.35 2.14
CA TYR A 199 -15.88 -1.97 2.70
C TYR A 199 -15.85 -2.08 4.22
N TRP A 200 -16.14 -0.99 4.88
CA TRP A 200 -16.28 -0.89 6.33
C TRP A 200 -17.75 -0.70 6.70
N LYS A 201 -18.18 -1.34 7.79
CA LYS A 201 -19.53 -1.18 8.36
C LYS A 201 -19.45 -1.28 9.87
N GLY A 202 -19.89 -0.23 10.56
CA GLY A 202 -19.82 -0.16 12.00
C GLY A 202 -18.39 -0.33 12.54
N HIS A 203 -17.43 0.33 11.91
CA HIS A 203 -15.99 0.28 12.19
C HIS A 203 -15.37 -1.13 12.12
N GLN A 204 -15.99 -2.03 11.37
CA GLN A 204 -15.47 -3.37 11.09
C GLN A 204 -15.25 -3.55 9.59
N LEU A 205 -14.09 -4.08 9.22
CA LEU A 205 -13.82 -4.47 7.84
C LEU A 205 -14.74 -5.64 7.45
N ARG A 206 -15.58 -5.43 6.44
CA ARG A 206 -16.50 -6.44 5.92
C ARG A 206 -16.02 -7.06 4.62
N TYR A 207 -15.26 -6.29 3.86
CA TYR A 207 -14.75 -6.75 2.58
C TYR A 207 -13.41 -6.09 2.28
N CYS A 208 -12.48 -6.86 1.74
CA CYS A 208 -11.24 -6.36 1.15
C CYS A 208 -10.82 -7.33 0.05
N ASN A 209 -10.78 -6.85 -1.19
CA ASN A 209 -10.25 -7.63 -2.30
C ASN A 209 -9.63 -6.70 -3.36
N ARG A 210 -8.78 -7.28 -4.20
CA ARG A 210 -8.08 -6.61 -5.28
C ARG A 210 -8.48 -7.24 -6.61
N PHE A 211 -8.84 -6.40 -7.58
CA PHE A 211 -9.27 -6.82 -8.91
C PHE A 211 -8.33 -6.24 -9.96
N GLY A 212 -7.82 -7.11 -10.84
CA GLY A 212 -7.16 -6.67 -12.06
C GLY A 212 -8.21 -6.24 -13.09
N TYR A 213 -8.01 -5.11 -13.77
CA TYR A 213 -8.88 -4.66 -14.84
C TYR A 213 -8.07 -4.29 -16.08
N LYS A 214 -8.64 -4.53 -17.25
CA LYS A 214 -8.01 -4.22 -18.54
C LYS A 214 -8.60 -2.96 -19.18
N ASN A 215 -9.80 -2.63 -18.81
CA ASN A 215 -10.55 -1.48 -19.32
C ASN A 215 -11.50 -0.95 -18.24
N VAL A 216 -12.07 0.20 -18.49
CA VAL A 216 -12.93 0.89 -17.51
C VAL A 216 -14.26 0.17 -17.28
N GLN A 217 -14.73 -0.60 -18.26
CA GLN A 217 -15.95 -1.41 -18.14
C GLN A 217 -15.75 -2.57 -17.16
N ASP A 218 -14.60 -3.25 -17.19
CA ASP A 218 -14.23 -4.28 -16.21
C ASP A 218 -14.23 -3.69 -14.80
N LEU A 219 -13.63 -2.51 -14.65
CA LEU A 219 -13.57 -1.78 -13.39
C LEU A 219 -14.97 -1.48 -12.83
N ALA A 220 -15.85 -0.90 -13.64
CA ALA A 220 -17.22 -0.61 -13.25
C ALA A 220 -17.98 -1.88 -12.87
N TYR A 221 -17.81 -2.96 -13.64
CA TYR A 221 -18.41 -4.26 -13.36
C TYR A 221 -17.99 -4.78 -11.97
N TYR A 222 -16.69 -4.82 -11.67
CA TYR A 222 -16.22 -5.34 -10.37
C TYR A 222 -16.74 -4.53 -9.19
N ILE A 223 -16.77 -3.20 -9.31
CA ILE A 223 -17.28 -2.36 -8.22
C ILE A 223 -18.77 -2.57 -8.01
N LEU A 224 -19.57 -2.61 -9.08
CA LEU A 224 -21.00 -2.87 -9.00
C LEU A 224 -21.28 -4.29 -8.47
N TYR A 225 -20.49 -5.28 -8.88
CA TYR A 225 -20.57 -6.64 -8.36
C TYR A 225 -20.34 -6.69 -6.84
N VAL A 226 -19.33 -5.98 -6.34
CA VAL A 226 -19.07 -5.92 -4.88
C VAL A 226 -20.22 -5.23 -4.15
N LEU A 227 -20.81 -4.17 -4.71
CA LEU A 227 -21.98 -3.52 -4.11
C LEU A 227 -23.17 -4.50 -4.01
N ASP A 228 -23.44 -5.26 -5.05
CA ASP A 228 -24.50 -6.26 -5.07
C ASP A 228 -24.26 -7.38 -4.04
N GLU A 229 -23.06 -7.96 -4.02
CA GLU A 229 -22.65 -8.97 -3.04
C GLU A 229 -22.76 -8.48 -1.58
N GLN A 230 -22.53 -7.20 -1.34
CA GLN A 230 -22.68 -6.60 -0.01
C GLN A 230 -24.11 -6.09 0.25
N SER A 231 -25.05 -6.35 -0.68
CA SER A 231 -26.46 -5.88 -0.62
C SER A 231 -26.55 -4.34 -0.44
N LEU A 232 -25.71 -3.60 -1.15
CA LEU A 232 -25.65 -2.14 -1.13
C LEU A 232 -26.23 -1.58 -2.44
N ALA A 233 -27.25 -0.74 -2.33
CA ALA A 233 -27.70 0.05 -3.47
C ALA A 233 -26.66 1.12 -3.84
N ALA A 234 -26.55 1.46 -5.12
CA ALA A 234 -25.72 2.56 -5.58
C ALA A 234 -26.12 3.86 -4.86
N GLY A 235 -25.18 4.53 -4.22
CA GLY A 235 -25.44 5.73 -3.42
C GLY A 235 -25.87 5.50 -1.97
N ALA A 236 -26.04 4.27 -1.53
CA ALA A 236 -26.41 3.96 -0.14
C ALA A 236 -25.31 4.28 0.88
N VAL A 237 -24.06 4.26 0.44
CA VAL A 237 -22.89 4.56 1.26
C VAL A 237 -21.93 5.47 0.48
N PRO A 238 -21.15 6.33 1.17
CA PRO A 238 -20.12 7.14 0.51
C PRO A 238 -19.01 6.25 -0.03
N ILE A 239 -18.48 6.63 -1.19
CA ILE A 239 -17.37 5.95 -1.86
C ILE A 239 -16.23 6.94 -2.02
N SER A 240 -15.09 6.66 -1.38
CA SER A 240 -13.89 7.49 -1.45
C SER A 240 -12.85 6.88 -2.38
N LEU A 241 -12.31 7.72 -3.26
CA LEU A 241 -11.34 7.35 -4.30
C LEU A 241 -9.92 7.72 -3.86
N PHE A 242 -8.99 6.78 -4.05
CA PHE A 242 -7.58 6.93 -3.70
C PHE A 242 -6.65 6.36 -4.77
N GLY A 243 -5.36 6.71 -4.71
CA GLY A 243 -4.31 6.18 -5.59
C GLY A 243 -4.20 6.92 -6.91
N GLU A 244 -3.99 6.18 -7.99
CA GLU A 244 -3.68 6.70 -9.33
C GLU A 244 -4.94 7.08 -10.13
N ILE A 245 -5.90 7.71 -9.49
CA ILE A 245 -7.11 8.23 -10.13
C ILE A 245 -7.15 9.75 -10.04
N THR A 246 -7.65 10.40 -11.09
CA THR A 246 -7.78 11.86 -11.14
C THR A 246 -9.19 12.25 -11.60
N PRO A 247 -9.63 13.50 -11.33
CA PRO A 247 -10.93 13.99 -11.82
C PRO A 247 -11.07 13.98 -13.34
N PHE A 248 -9.95 13.89 -14.07
CA PHE A 248 -9.91 13.91 -15.54
C PHE A 248 -9.70 12.53 -16.14
N SER A 249 -9.57 11.48 -15.33
CA SER A 249 -9.38 10.12 -15.83
C SER A 249 -10.67 9.54 -16.40
N GLU A 250 -10.54 8.65 -17.38
CA GLU A 250 -11.66 7.90 -17.95
C GLU A 250 -12.36 7.06 -16.87
N ALA A 251 -11.58 6.46 -15.96
CA ALA A 251 -12.11 5.69 -14.83
C ALA A 251 -13.05 6.53 -13.95
N TYR A 252 -12.67 7.75 -13.60
CA TYR A 252 -13.54 8.64 -12.84
C TYR A 252 -14.82 9.00 -13.61
N SER A 253 -14.68 9.36 -14.88
CA SER A 253 -15.82 9.70 -15.74
C SER A 253 -16.82 8.58 -15.87
N GLU A 254 -16.35 7.34 -16.07
CA GLU A 254 -17.23 6.17 -16.21
C GLU A 254 -17.89 5.82 -14.87
N LEU A 255 -17.11 5.75 -13.77
CA LEU A 255 -17.66 5.41 -12.46
C LEU A 255 -18.71 6.43 -11.99
N SER A 256 -18.50 7.72 -12.25
CA SER A 256 -19.45 8.77 -11.86
C SER A 256 -20.82 8.66 -12.53
N ARG A 257 -20.95 7.90 -13.62
CA ARG A 257 -22.25 7.61 -14.27
C ARG A 257 -23.12 6.64 -13.47
N PHE A 258 -22.49 5.74 -12.70
CA PHE A 258 -23.17 4.69 -11.97
C PHE A 258 -23.19 4.91 -10.45
N LEU A 259 -22.21 5.67 -9.95
CA LEU A 259 -21.97 5.86 -8.53
C LEU A 259 -22.10 7.34 -8.15
N PRO A 260 -23.27 7.77 -7.66
CA PRO A 260 -23.52 9.19 -7.38
C PRO A 260 -22.80 9.73 -6.15
N SER A 261 -22.26 8.87 -5.29
CA SER A 261 -21.64 9.22 -4.00
C SER A 261 -20.11 9.19 -4.03
N LEU A 262 -19.49 9.40 -5.21
CA LEU A 262 -18.03 9.42 -5.35
C LEU A 262 -17.43 10.72 -4.82
N SER A 263 -16.36 10.60 -4.05
CA SER A 263 -15.51 11.72 -3.64
C SER A 263 -14.04 11.31 -3.63
N PHE A 264 -13.14 12.25 -3.84
CA PHE A 264 -11.72 11.98 -3.57
C PHE A 264 -11.49 11.95 -2.07
N GLY A 265 -10.69 10.99 -1.62
CA GLY A 265 -10.39 10.81 -0.20
C GLY A 265 -9.38 11.84 0.31
N THR A 266 -9.26 11.90 1.63
CA THR A 266 -8.36 12.81 2.35
C THR A 266 -7.25 12.04 3.05
N VAL A 267 -6.23 12.74 3.53
CA VAL A 267 -5.17 12.14 4.34
C VAL A 267 -5.75 11.56 5.63
N PRO A 268 -5.37 10.33 6.02
CA PRO A 268 -5.73 9.76 7.33
C PRO A 268 -5.24 10.67 8.46
N ALA A 269 -6.06 10.87 9.46
CA ALA A 269 -5.77 11.88 10.47
C ALA A 269 -4.70 11.49 11.49
N GLY A 270 -4.34 10.20 11.56
CA GLY A 270 -3.17 9.74 12.31
C GLY A 270 -1.82 10.15 11.69
N LEU A 271 -1.84 10.71 10.45
CA LEU A 271 -0.66 11.24 9.78
C LEU A 271 -0.85 12.74 9.52
N THR A 272 0.13 13.54 9.90
CA THR A 272 0.17 14.97 9.59
C THR A 272 1.12 15.20 8.42
N LEU A 273 0.64 15.90 7.38
CA LEU A 273 1.50 16.33 6.29
C LEU A 273 2.04 17.74 6.59
N ALA A 274 3.33 17.93 6.37
CA ALA A 274 3.94 19.25 6.46
C ALA A 274 3.52 20.15 5.28
N PRO A 275 3.66 21.49 5.38
CA PRO A 275 3.28 22.41 4.30
C PRO A 275 3.91 22.12 2.94
N GLU A 276 5.12 21.53 2.94
CA GLU A 276 5.83 21.14 1.72
C GLU A 276 5.11 20.05 0.90
N PHE A 277 4.11 19.38 1.49
CA PHE A 277 3.28 18.39 0.84
C PHE A 277 2.02 18.98 0.18
N SER A 278 1.77 20.29 0.30
CA SER A 278 0.52 20.94 -0.14
C SER A 278 0.20 20.78 -1.63
N ASP A 279 1.21 20.55 -2.46
CA ASP A 279 1.01 20.35 -3.90
C ASP A 279 0.62 18.90 -4.27
N LEU A 280 0.66 17.98 -3.29
CA LEU A 280 0.23 16.61 -3.52
C LEU A 280 -1.28 16.45 -3.32
N PRO A 281 -1.98 15.74 -4.20
CA PRO A 281 -3.35 15.34 -3.93
C PRO A 281 -3.40 14.40 -2.70
N ASP A 282 -4.25 14.71 -1.74
CA ASP A 282 -4.41 13.99 -0.47
C ASP A 282 -4.65 12.49 -0.66
N HIS A 283 -5.38 12.13 -1.71
CA HIS A 283 -5.79 10.74 -2.00
C HIS A 283 -4.69 9.86 -2.60
N ARG A 284 -3.57 10.45 -3.04
CA ARG A 284 -2.64 9.75 -3.93
C ARG A 284 -1.85 8.62 -3.27
N TYR A 285 -1.34 8.83 -2.07
CA TYR A 285 -0.36 7.94 -1.43
C TYR A 285 -0.93 7.19 -0.22
N LEU A 286 -2.22 6.81 -0.27
CA LEU A 286 -2.92 6.20 0.86
C LEU A 286 -2.21 4.95 1.40
N SER A 287 -1.72 4.06 0.55
CA SER A 287 -1.00 2.84 0.97
C SER A 287 0.29 3.19 1.72
N LEU A 288 1.06 4.15 1.19
CA LEU A 288 2.29 4.62 1.83
C LEU A 288 2.00 5.32 3.17
N TYR A 289 0.92 6.12 3.24
CA TYR A 289 0.44 6.71 4.49
C TYR A 289 0.02 5.64 5.50
N GLY A 290 -0.65 4.59 5.02
CA GLY A 290 -1.04 3.44 5.83
C GLY A 290 0.13 2.69 6.46
N LEU A 291 1.25 2.56 5.74
CA LEU A 291 2.49 2.03 6.33
C LEU A 291 2.97 2.88 7.51
N GLY A 292 2.87 4.21 7.39
CA GLY A 292 3.17 5.12 8.49
C GLY A 292 2.25 4.95 9.70
N LEU A 293 1.05 4.42 9.51
CA LEU A 293 0.01 4.28 10.55
C LEU A 293 -0.09 2.87 11.15
N LEU A 294 0.69 1.89 10.69
CA LEU A 294 0.66 0.55 11.26
C LEU A 294 0.88 0.63 12.77
N ASN A 295 -0.01 0.01 13.53
CA ASN A 295 0.12 -0.10 14.98
C ASN A 295 0.98 -1.32 15.32
N GLU A 296 1.78 -1.19 16.37
CA GLU A 296 2.56 -2.28 16.95
C GLU A 296 1.68 -3.39 17.55
#